data_87b2e61ffc42d9d5b270ec3d5a997e76
#
_entry.id   87b2e61ffc42d9d5b270ec3d5a997e76
#
_cell.length_a   1.000
_cell.length_b   1.000
_cell.length_c   1.000
_cell.angle_alpha   90.00
_cell.angle_beta   90.00
_cell.angle_gamma   90.00
#
_symmetry.space_group_name_H-M   'P 1'
#
loop_
_entity.id
_entity.type
_entity.pdbx_description
1 polymer ?
#
loop_
_entity_poly.entity_id
_entity_poly.type
_entity_poly.pdbx_seq_one_letter_code
_entity_poly.pdbx_strand_id
1 'polypeptide(L)'
;MFIITQIEDQIRVLPQDLAKTPVDAVTAVIEQRFVDKVIPNLGHVVTIYDVLHIEGGFVYPNDGAAFFKVQFRVVVFRPFVGEIIVGKLKSCSREGLRVSLDFFEDVLIPEHALQDPSFYDEAERLWVWKFDGNDMYMDLQEPIRFRVHSVKFSAPPTPLELQNATGDDKLLGTAAKPFSPMVVMGDINGDGLGLTTWWAG
;
A
#
# COMPACT_ATOMS: atom_id res chain seq x y z
N MET A 1 -10.32 4.33 7.59
CA MET A 1 -9.28 3.37 7.12
C MET A 1 -9.76 2.45 6.00
N PHE A 2 -10.87 1.71 6.17
CA PHE A 2 -11.43 0.87 5.10
C PHE A 2 -12.77 1.41 4.64
N ILE A 3 -13.02 1.35 3.33
CA ILE A 3 -14.30 1.68 2.72
C ILE A 3 -14.75 0.52 1.83
N ILE A 4 -16.07 0.39 1.65
CA ILE A 4 -16.65 -0.51 0.66
C ILE A 4 -17.05 0.33 -0.53
N THR A 5 -16.57 -0.04 -1.72
CA THR A 5 -16.84 0.66 -2.97
C THR A 5 -17.42 -0.29 -3.99
N GLN A 6 -18.45 0.15 -4.69
CA GLN A 6 -19.04 -0.59 -5.80
C GLN A 6 -18.31 -0.25 -7.10
N ILE A 7 -17.97 -1.28 -7.84
CA ILE A 7 -17.33 -1.19 -9.16
C ILE A 7 -18.22 -1.94 -10.17
N GLU A 8 -18.31 -1.38 -11.36
CA GLU A 8 -18.90 -2.02 -12.52
C GLU A 8 -17.84 -2.17 -13.59
N ASP A 9 -17.61 -3.40 -14.06
CA ASP A 9 -16.60 -3.66 -15.09
C ASP A 9 -17.01 -4.83 -15.99
N GLN A 10 -16.39 -4.92 -17.15
CA GLN A 10 -16.54 -6.03 -18.08
C GLN A 10 -15.45 -7.08 -17.82
N ILE A 11 -15.88 -8.24 -17.37
CA ILE A 11 -15.00 -9.35 -16.98
C ILE A 11 -14.94 -10.37 -18.11
N ARG A 12 -13.72 -10.65 -18.58
CA ARG A 12 -13.43 -11.64 -19.61
C ARG A 12 -13.05 -12.96 -18.94
N VAL A 13 -13.88 -13.98 -19.12
CA VAL A 13 -13.67 -15.34 -18.60
C VAL A 13 -13.14 -16.22 -19.72
N LEU A 14 -12.01 -16.87 -19.48
CA LEU A 14 -11.37 -17.75 -20.46
C LEU A 14 -12.14 -19.06 -20.63
N PRO A 15 -12.04 -19.74 -21.79
CA PRO A 15 -12.75 -20.99 -22.06
C PRO A 15 -12.50 -22.09 -21.03
N GLN A 16 -11.28 -22.17 -20.49
CA GLN A 16 -10.91 -23.14 -19.46
C GLN A 16 -11.68 -22.96 -18.14
N ASP A 17 -12.13 -21.74 -17.85
CA ASP A 17 -12.83 -21.40 -16.61
C ASP A 17 -14.36 -21.47 -16.78
N LEU A 18 -14.87 -21.64 -17.99
CA LEU A 18 -16.31 -21.75 -18.27
C LEU A 18 -16.94 -23.07 -17.77
N ALA A 19 -16.11 -24.04 -17.38
CA ALA A 19 -16.57 -25.26 -16.71
C ALA A 19 -17.03 -25.04 -15.27
N LYS A 20 -16.62 -23.92 -14.65
CA LYS A 20 -17.02 -23.49 -13.30
C LYS A 20 -18.40 -22.83 -13.32
N THR A 21 -18.99 -22.61 -12.16
CA THR A 21 -20.19 -21.77 -12.10
C THR A 21 -19.84 -20.34 -12.57
N PRO A 22 -20.75 -19.61 -13.23
CA PRO A 22 -20.46 -18.24 -13.68
C PRO A 22 -20.00 -17.32 -12.56
N VAL A 23 -20.56 -17.49 -11.36
CA VAL A 23 -20.18 -16.70 -10.18
C VAL A 23 -18.74 -17.00 -9.78
N ASP A 24 -18.36 -18.27 -9.66
CA ASP A 24 -17.01 -18.66 -9.24
C ASP A 24 -15.96 -18.26 -10.27
N ALA A 25 -16.28 -18.45 -11.57
CA ALA A 25 -15.39 -18.05 -12.65
C ALA A 25 -15.13 -16.53 -12.67
N VAL A 26 -16.19 -15.74 -12.54
CA VAL A 26 -16.12 -14.29 -12.51
C VAL A 26 -15.38 -13.81 -11.25
N THR A 27 -15.68 -14.36 -10.07
CA THR A 27 -15.03 -14.00 -8.81
C THR A 27 -13.53 -14.24 -8.88
N ALA A 28 -13.09 -15.39 -9.40
CA ALA A 28 -11.67 -15.71 -9.55
C ALA A 28 -10.94 -14.72 -10.46
N VAL A 29 -11.57 -14.27 -11.54
CA VAL A 29 -10.98 -13.25 -12.44
C VAL A 29 -10.93 -11.88 -11.76
N ILE A 30 -11.96 -11.50 -10.99
CA ILE A 30 -11.97 -10.24 -10.24
C ILE A 30 -10.87 -10.26 -9.17
N GLU A 31 -10.71 -11.36 -8.42
CA GLU A 31 -9.64 -11.52 -7.43
C GLU A 31 -8.27 -11.29 -8.08
N GLN A 32 -7.98 -11.99 -9.16
CA GLN A 32 -6.69 -11.85 -9.85
C GLN A 32 -6.45 -10.45 -10.41
N ARG A 33 -7.52 -9.76 -10.83
CA ARG A 33 -7.40 -8.45 -11.49
C ARG A 33 -7.35 -7.28 -10.54
N PHE A 34 -8.06 -7.33 -9.40
CA PHE A 34 -8.28 -6.19 -8.53
C PHE A 34 -7.67 -6.35 -7.13
N VAL A 35 -7.65 -7.55 -6.55
CA VAL A 35 -7.12 -7.75 -5.20
C VAL A 35 -5.60 -7.52 -5.17
N ASP A 36 -5.12 -6.93 -4.09
CA ASP A 36 -3.71 -6.55 -3.88
C ASP A 36 -3.20 -5.53 -4.92
N LYS A 37 -4.10 -4.71 -5.46
CA LYS A 37 -3.75 -3.64 -6.41
C LYS A 37 -4.29 -2.30 -5.97
N VAL A 38 -3.59 -1.26 -6.37
CA VAL A 38 -4.00 0.13 -6.13
C VAL A 38 -4.83 0.63 -7.31
N ILE A 39 -6.02 1.13 -7.01
CA ILE A 39 -6.84 1.88 -7.98
C ILE A 39 -6.55 3.37 -7.73
N PRO A 40 -6.09 4.12 -8.77
CA PRO A 40 -5.79 5.53 -8.63
C PRO A 40 -6.95 6.32 -8.05
N ASN A 41 -6.65 7.21 -7.09
CA ASN A 41 -7.60 8.05 -6.37
C ASN A 41 -8.67 7.31 -5.53
N LEU A 42 -8.69 5.99 -5.56
CA LEU A 42 -9.58 5.17 -4.73
C LEU A 42 -8.84 4.60 -3.53
N GLY A 43 -7.76 3.84 -3.74
CA GLY A 43 -6.96 3.23 -2.69
C GLY A 43 -6.47 1.82 -3.06
N HIS A 44 -5.97 1.11 -2.07
CA HIS A 44 -5.49 -0.28 -2.22
C HIS A 44 -6.63 -1.26 -1.95
N VAL A 45 -6.92 -2.12 -2.94
CA VAL A 45 -7.97 -3.13 -2.83
C VAL A 45 -7.48 -4.32 -2.02
N VAL A 46 -8.12 -4.57 -0.89
CA VAL A 46 -7.73 -5.64 0.05
C VAL A 46 -8.41 -6.95 -0.30
N THR A 47 -9.72 -6.91 -0.58
CA THR A 47 -10.50 -8.11 -0.89
C THR A 47 -11.80 -7.75 -1.61
N ILE A 48 -12.43 -8.75 -2.21
CA ILE A 48 -13.82 -8.65 -2.69
C ILE A 48 -14.75 -8.76 -1.48
N TYR A 49 -15.75 -7.90 -1.42
CA TYR A 49 -16.81 -7.98 -0.42
C TYR A 49 -17.94 -8.92 -0.88
N ASP A 50 -18.52 -8.64 -2.06
CA ASP A 50 -19.51 -9.49 -2.73
C ASP A 50 -19.67 -9.14 -4.22
N VAL A 51 -20.36 -10.02 -4.93
CA VAL A 51 -20.80 -9.81 -6.32
C VAL A 51 -22.31 -9.55 -6.30
N LEU A 52 -22.72 -8.38 -6.76
CA LEU A 52 -24.12 -7.94 -6.71
C LEU A 52 -24.91 -8.44 -7.92
N HIS A 53 -24.33 -8.32 -9.12
CA HIS A 53 -25.03 -8.61 -10.35
C HIS A 53 -24.07 -9.08 -11.45
N ILE A 54 -24.48 -10.09 -12.20
CA ILE A 54 -23.74 -10.62 -13.33
C ILE A 54 -24.71 -10.68 -14.53
N GLU A 55 -24.37 -9.99 -15.59
CA GLU A 55 -25.10 -10.00 -16.85
C GLU A 55 -24.20 -10.45 -18.00
N GLY A 56 -24.79 -11.05 -19.02
CA GLY A 56 -24.13 -11.34 -20.30
C GLY A 56 -23.74 -12.80 -20.43
N GLY A 57 -22.46 -13.09 -20.60
CA GLY A 57 -21.95 -14.39 -21.04
C GLY A 57 -21.83 -14.45 -22.56
N PHE A 58 -21.67 -13.30 -23.21
CA PHE A 58 -21.53 -13.22 -24.66
C PHE A 58 -20.16 -13.68 -25.11
N VAL A 59 -20.13 -14.59 -26.09
CA VAL A 59 -18.89 -15.04 -26.73
C VAL A 59 -18.74 -14.32 -28.05
N TYR A 60 -17.65 -13.58 -28.24
CA TYR A 60 -17.37 -12.93 -29.50
C TYR A 60 -16.77 -13.93 -30.50
N PRO A 61 -17.12 -13.84 -31.82
CA PRO A 61 -16.46 -14.61 -32.84
C PRO A 61 -14.94 -14.47 -32.79
N ASN A 62 -14.22 -15.58 -32.87
CA ASN A 62 -12.75 -15.69 -32.85
C ASN A 62 -12.05 -15.44 -31.48
N ASP A 63 -12.72 -15.08 -30.39
CA ASP A 63 -12.09 -14.96 -29.07
C ASP A 63 -12.25 -16.21 -28.21
N GLY A 64 -13.40 -16.88 -28.29
CA GLY A 64 -13.73 -18.07 -27.49
C GLY A 64 -13.95 -17.77 -26.00
N ALA A 65 -13.64 -16.58 -25.51
CA ALA A 65 -13.89 -16.15 -24.14
C ALA A 65 -15.30 -15.58 -23.98
N ALA A 66 -15.87 -15.75 -22.80
CA ALA A 66 -17.15 -15.15 -22.44
C ALA A 66 -16.94 -13.81 -21.73
N PHE A 67 -17.76 -12.83 -22.08
CA PHE A 67 -17.73 -11.49 -21.49
C PHE A 67 -18.98 -11.28 -20.64
N PHE A 68 -18.74 -10.95 -19.37
CA PHE A 68 -19.78 -10.66 -18.40
C PHE A 68 -19.67 -9.20 -17.95
N LYS A 69 -20.78 -8.49 -17.89
CA LYS A 69 -20.90 -7.21 -17.22
C LYS A 69 -21.21 -7.48 -15.76
N VAL A 70 -20.33 -7.06 -14.86
CA VAL A 70 -20.40 -7.41 -13.44
C VAL A 70 -20.41 -6.17 -12.58
N GLN A 71 -21.34 -6.14 -11.63
CA GLN A 71 -21.34 -5.18 -10.53
C GLN A 71 -20.93 -5.92 -9.25
N PHE A 72 -19.87 -5.44 -8.60
CA PHE A 72 -19.32 -6.04 -7.40
C PHE A 72 -18.84 -4.97 -6.44
N ARG A 73 -18.70 -5.34 -5.16
CA ARG A 73 -18.15 -4.48 -4.12
C ARG A 73 -16.81 -5.00 -3.66
N VAL A 74 -15.91 -4.06 -3.40
CA VAL A 74 -14.56 -4.34 -2.88
C VAL A 74 -14.32 -3.59 -1.59
N VAL A 75 -13.51 -4.18 -0.72
CA VAL A 75 -12.98 -3.52 0.46
C VAL A 75 -11.68 -2.83 0.06
N VAL A 76 -11.61 -1.53 0.26
CA VAL A 76 -10.49 -0.70 -0.12
C VAL A 76 -9.87 -0.05 1.11
N PHE A 77 -8.56 -0.19 1.25
CA PHE A 77 -7.78 0.58 2.22
C PHE A 77 -7.58 2.01 1.69
N ARG A 78 -8.21 2.95 2.35
CA ARG A 78 -8.15 4.38 2.05
C ARG A 78 -8.01 5.18 3.33
N PRO A 79 -6.79 5.34 3.85
CA PRO A 79 -6.57 6.17 5.03
C PRO A 79 -6.87 7.64 4.73
N PHE A 80 -7.33 8.36 5.74
CA PHE A 80 -7.60 9.80 5.65
C PHE A 80 -6.60 10.59 6.50
N VAL A 81 -6.40 11.85 6.13
CA VAL A 81 -5.47 12.75 6.85
C VAL A 81 -5.92 12.93 8.30
N GLY A 82 -4.98 12.79 9.23
CA GLY A 82 -5.23 12.86 10.68
C GLY A 82 -5.61 11.51 11.32
N GLU A 83 -5.83 10.46 10.55
CA GLU A 83 -6.08 9.12 11.08
C GLU A 83 -4.85 8.57 11.79
N ILE A 84 -5.07 7.95 12.97
CA ILE A 84 -4.00 7.30 13.72
C ILE A 84 -4.04 5.80 13.43
N ILE A 85 -2.92 5.28 12.95
CA ILE A 85 -2.77 3.89 12.56
C ILE A 85 -1.61 3.27 13.33
N VAL A 86 -1.73 1.98 13.66
CA VAL A 86 -0.65 1.19 14.23
C VAL A 86 -0.11 0.24 13.16
N GLY A 87 1.19 0.24 12.97
CA GLY A 87 1.90 -0.68 12.08
C GLY A 87 3.15 -1.22 12.75
N LYS A 88 3.97 -1.94 12.00
CA LYS A 88 5.27 -2.45 12.46
C LYS A 88 6.40 -1.72 11.75
N LEU A 89 7.41 -1.30 12.49
CA LEU A 89 8.59 -0.65 11.92
C LEU A 89 9.40 -1.66 11.09
N LYS A 90 9.41 -1.49 9.77
CA LYS A 90 10.05 -2.43 8.85
C LYS A 90 11.53 -2.11 8.61
N SER A 91 11.85 -0.85 8.41
CA SER A 91 13.23 -0.40 8.17
C SER A 91 13.43 1.06 8.55
N CYS A 92 14.66 1.37 8.93
CA CYS A 92 15.16 2.73 9.20
C CYS A 92 16.18 3.10 8.14
N SER A 93 16.12 4.33 7.68
CA SER A 93 17.11 4.92 6.77
C SER A 93 17.34 6.38 7.13
N ARG A 94 18.37 7.03 6.57
CA ARG A 94 18.57 8.48 6.76
C ARG A 94 17.40 9.33 6.28
N GLU A 95 16.62 8.85 5.31
CA GLU A 95 15.44 9.54 4.79
C GLU A 95 14.21 9.45 5.72
N GLY A 96 14.25 8.55 6.71
CA GLY A 96 13.16 8.30 7.67
C GLY A 96 12.87 6.82 7.90
N LEU A 97 11.63 6.54 8.30
CA LEU A 97 11.14 5.22 8.68
C LEU A 97 10.19 4.65 7.61
N ARG A 98 10.25 3.34 7.41
CA ARG A 98 9.24 2.59 6.66
C ARG A 98 8.46 1.70 7.61
N VAL A 99 7.15 1.77 7.52
CA VAL A 99 6.21 1.03 8.36
C VAL A 99 5.42 0.05 7.49
N SER A 100 5.20 -1.15 8.01
CA SER A 100 4.35 -2.17 7.41
C SER A 100 3.03 -2.28 8.16
N LEU A 101 1.94 -2.43 7.43
CA LEU A 101 0.61 -2.76 7.95
C LEU A 101 0.24 -4.23 7.68
N ASP A 102 1.23 -5.10 7.47
CA ASP A 102 1.14 -6.49 7.04
C ASP A 102 0.60 -6.63 5.59
N PHE A 103 -0.56 -6.08 5.27
CA PHE A 103 -1.17 -6.09 3.92
C PHE A 103 -0.75 -4.90 3.04
N PHE A 104 -0.09 -3.89 3.60
CA PHE A 104 0.34 -2.68 2.89
C PHE A 104 1.68 -2.19 3.46
N GLU A 105 2.70 -2.01 2.60
CA GLU A 105 4.07 -1.76 3.04
C GLU A 105 4.61 -0.36 2.67
N ASP A 106 3.85 0.41 1.92
CA ASP A 106 4.30 1.71 1.41
C ASP A 106 3.86 2.87 2.31
N VAL A 107 4.15 2.73 3.61
CA VAL A 107 4.03 3.81 4.58
C VAL A 107 5.41 4.37 4.87
N LEU A 108 5.58 5.68 4.66
CA LEU A 108 6.83 6.40 4.87
C LEU A 108 6.64 7.51 5.90
N ILE A 109 7.50 7.56 6.90
CA ILE A 109 7.60 8.65 7.88
C ILE A 109 8.93 9.35 7.63
N PRO A 110 8.95 10.53 7.01
CA PRO A 110 10.18 11.25 6.69
C PRO A 110 10.86 11.81 7.95
N GLU A 111 12.15 12.09 7.85
CA GLU A 111 12.97 12.63 8.95
C GLU A 111 12.30 13.82 9.68
N HIS A 112 11.77 14.78 8.95
CA HIS A 112 11.13 15.97 9.52
C HIS A 112 9.79 15.73 10.23
N ALA A 113 9.24 14.52 10.11
CA ALA A 113 8.01 14.07 10.77
C ALA A 113 8.27 13.13 11.96
N LEU A 114 9.52 12.97 12.35
CA LEU A 114 9.91 12.25 13.56
C LEU A 114 9.74 13.13 14.80
N GLN A 115 9.84 12.53 15.97
CA GLN A 115 9.88 13.24 17.25
C GLN A 115 11.11 14.17 17.29
N ASP A 116 10.98 15.36 17.85
CA ASP A 116 12.06 16.33 17.97
C ASP A 116 12.53 16.44 19.44
N PRO A 117 13.82 16.33 19.72
CA PRO A 117 14.96 16.10 18.83
C PRO A 117 15.24 14.62 18.55
N SER A 118 15.38 14.27 17.28
CA SER A 118 15.80 12.92 16.85
C SER A 118 17.03 12.99 15.97
N PHE A 119 17.87 11.96 16.01
CA PHE A 119 19.05 11.83 15.15
C PHE A 119 19.20 10.38 14.65
N TYR A 120 19.85 10.23 13.51
CA TYR A 120 20.14 8.92 12.95
C TYR A 120 21.49 8.41 13.43
N ASP A 121 21.50 7.27 14.13
CA ASP A 121 22.73 6.59 14.55
C ASP A 121 23.21 5.68 13.38
N GLU A 122 24.40 6.01 12.85
CA GLU A 122 25.01 5.27 11.75
C GLU A 122 25.57 3.90 12.18
N ALA A 123 25.96 3.76 13.44
CA ALA A 123 26.52 2.52 13.96
C ALA A 123 25.44 1.44 14.09
N GLU A 124 24.32 1.79 14.69
CA GLU A 124 23.17 0.89 14.88
C GLU A 124 22.21 0.92 13.70
N ARG A 125 22.31 1.93 12.80
CA ARG A 125 21.40 2.19 11.66
C ARG A 125 19.96 2.38 12.09
N LEU A 126 19.77 3.04 13.23
CA LEU A 126 18.47 3.32 13.83
C LEU A 126 18.30 4.82 14.06
N TRP A 127 17.04 5.26 14.10
CA TRP A 127 16.71 6.59 14.60
C TRP A 127 16.60 6.55 16.11
N VAL A 128 17.08 7.61 16.77
CA VAL A 128 17.08 7.78 18.22
C VAL A 128 16.39 9.09 18.56
N TRP A 129 15.36 9.01 19.39
CA TRP A 129 14.70 10.16 19.96
C TRP A 129 15.28 10.47 21.35
N LYS A 130 15.69 11.72 21.59
CA LYS A 130 16.17 12.17 22.90
C LYS A 130 15.02 12.71 23.72
N PHE A 131 14.63 11.96 24.72
CA PHE A 131 13.57 12.36 25.63
C PHE A 131 14.05 12.36 27.08
N ASP A 132 13.96 13.51 27.77
CA ASP A 132 14.31 13.70 29.19
C ASP A 132 15.69 13.12 29.56
N GLY A 133 16.68 13.32 28.67
CA GLY A 133 18.06 12.84 28.88
C GLY A 133 18.28 11.35 28.58
N ASN A 134 17.23 10.63 28.14
CA ASN A 134 17.31 9.24 27.74
C ASN A 134 17.31 9.12 26.20
N ASP A 135 18.05 8.16 25.71
CA ASP A 135 18.08 7.81 24.29
C ASP A 135 17.07 6.70 24.01
N MET A 136 16.01 7.04 23.26
CA MET A 136 14.91 6.14 22.91
C MET A 136 15.11 5.64 21.49
N TYR A 137 15.56 4.39 21.35
CA TYR A 137 15.84 3.76 20.05
C TYR A 137 14.56 3.34 19.35
N MET A 138 14.52 3.51 18.02
CA MET A 138 13.41 3.05 17.16
C MET A 138 13.73 1.66 16.62
N ASP A 139 13.46 0.64 17.44
CA ASP A 139 13.79 -0.74 17.13
C ASP A 139 12.93 -1.32 16.01
N LEU A 140 13.57 -2.11 15.15
CA LEU A 140 12.88 -2.77 14.04
C LEU A 140 11.89 -3.82 14.56
N GLN A 141 10.82 -4.04 13.81
CA GLN A 141 9.70 -4.95 14.10
C GLN A 141 8.83 -4.55 15.30
N GLU A 142 9.16 -3.48 16.01
CA GLU A 142 8.32 -2.95 17.07
C GLU A 142 7.04 -2.29 16.50
N PRO A 143 5.92 -2.37 17.25
CA PRO A 143 4.69 -1.70 16.87
C PRO A 143 4.85 -0.18 17.01
N ILE A 144 4.55 0.54 15.94
CA ILE A 144 4.64 2.00 15.87
C ILE A 144 3.27 2.60 15.58
N ARG A 145 2.92 3.63 16.33
CA ARG A 145 1.71 4.43 16.14
C ARG A 145 2.06 5.72 15.41
N PHE A 146 1.43 5.95 14.29
CA PHE A 146 1.65 7.15 13.47
C PHE A 146 0.33 7.78 13.05
N ARG A 147 0.37 9.08 12.77
CA ARG A 147 -0.73 9.85 12.20
C ARG A 147 -0.52 9.96 10.70
N VAL A 148 -1.58 9.75 9.93
CA VAL A 148 -1.55 9.95 8.47
C VAL A 148 -1.47 11.46 8.17
N HIS A 149 -0.40 11.88 7.52
CA HIS A 149 -0.18 13.26 7.06
C HIS A 149 -0.75 13.48 5.66
N SER A 150 -0.47 12.58 4.73
CA SER A 150 -0.98 12.65 3.35
C SER A 150 -0.94 11.27 2.68
N VAL A 151 -1.77 11.11 1.65
CA VAL A 151 -1.76 9.93 0.77
C VAL A 151 -1.46 10.39 -0.64
N LYS A 152 -0.42 9.83 -1.25
CA LYS A 152 0.04 10.17 -2.60
C LYS A 152 -0.21 9.00 -3.53
N PHE A 153 -0.81 9.29 -4.69
CA PHE A 153 -0.95 8.34 -5.78
C PHE A 153 0.02 8.71 -6.89
N SER A 154 0.77 7.74 -7.38
CA SER A 154 1.73 7.91 -8.47
C SER A 154 1.24 7.14 -9.69
N ALA A 155 1.31 7.76 -10.86
CA ALA A 155 1.08 7.06 -12.11
C ALA A 155 2.22 6.06 -12.37
N PRO A 156 1.95 4.91 -13.02
CA PRO A 156 3.01 3.99 -13.40
C PRO A 156 4.04 4.71 -14.28
N PRO A 157 5.34 4.44 -14.08
CA PRO A 157 6.39 5.08 -14.87
C PRO A 157 6.23 4.71 -16.35
N THR A 158 6.45 5.70 -17.20
CA THR A 158 6.41 5.48 -18.64
C THR A 158 7.60 4.60 -19.09
N PRO A 159 7.50 3.88 -20.22
CA PRO A 159 8.61 3.08 -20.75
C PRO A 159 9.91 3.88 -20.95
N LEU A 160 9.81 5.17 -21.22
CA LEU A 160 10.96 6.10 -21.35
C LEU A 160 11.60 6.38 -19.99
N GLU A 161 10.81 6.58 -18.94
CA GLU A 161 11.33 6.80 -17.57
C GLU A 161 12.01 5.54 -17.03
N LEU A 162 11.47 4.34 -17.35
CA LEU A 162 12.11 3.07 -16.99
C LEU A 162 13.45 2.87 -17.71
N GLN A 163 13.58 3.31 -18.97
CA GLN A 163 14.85 3.22 -19.70
C GLN A 163 15.89 4.21 -19.17
N ASN A 164 15.49 5.39 -18.76
CA ASN A 164 16.39 6.42 -18.21
C ASN A 164 16.85 6.04 -16.79
N ALA A 165 15.97 5.50 -15.94
CA ALA A 165 16.31 5.03 -14.58
C ALA A 165 17.36 3.90 -14.59
N THR A 166 17.40 3.08 -15.66
CA THR A 166 18.37 1.96 -15.77
C THR A 166 19.79 2.46 -16.14
N GLY A 167 19.94 3.69 -16.62
CA GLY A 167 21.22 4.27 -17.06
C GLY A 167 22.02 4.93 -15.93
N ASP A 168 21.38 5.72 -15.09
CA ASP A 168 22.07 6.56 -14.08
C ASP A 168 22.21 5.87 -12.71
N ASP A 169 21.28 5.01 -12.30
CA ASP A 169 21.32 4.34 -11.00
C ASP A 169 22.40 3.24 -10.90
N LYS A 170 22.83 2.66 -12.02
CA LYS A 170 23.95 1.68 -12.02
C LYS A 170 25.31 2.29 -11.71
N LEU A 171 25.47 3.60 -11.93
CA LEU A 171 26.72 4.32 -11.66
C LEU A 171 26.86 4.77 -10.19
N LEU A 172 25.75 4.88 -9.45
CA LEU A 172 25.73 5.36 -8.06
C LEU A 172 25.53 4.28 -7.00
N GLY A 173 25.30 3.01 -7.38
CA GLY A 173 25.14 1.88 -6.43
C GLY A 173 23.88 2.00 -5.53
N THR A 174 23.00 2.94 -5.82
CA THR A 174 21.70 3.09 -5.16
C THR A 174 20.68 2.17 -5.84
N ALA A 175 20.17 1.18 -5.11
CA ALA A 175 19.07 0.35 -5.58
C ALA A 175 17.88 1.28 -5.96
N ALA A 176 17.45 1.21 -7.22
CA ALA A 176 16.31 1.99 -7.70
C ALA A 176 15.13 1.81 -6.74
N LYS A 177 14.59 2.92 -6.23
CA LYS A 177 13.46 2.89 -5.30
C LYS A 177 12.29 2.17 -5.99
N PRO A 178 11.76 1.07 -5.44
CA PRO A 178 10.68 0.34 -6.08
C PRO A 178 9.48 1.28 -6.28
N PHE A 179 8.90 1.23 -7.48
CA PHE A 179 7.71 2.03 -7.80
C PHE A 179 6.56 1.62 -6.88
N SER A 180 6.00 2.59 -6.18
CA SER A 180 4.79 2.41 -5.40
C SER A 180 3.65 3.26 -5.96
N PRO A 181 2.53 2.65 -6.38
CA PRO A 181 1.40 3.38 -6.94
C PRO A 181 0.62 4.20 -5.88
N MET A 182 0.77 3.87 -4.61
CA MET A 182 0.19 4.58 -3.48
C MET A 182 1.20 4.63 -2.34
N VAL A 183 1.48 5.81 -1.81
CA VAL A 183 2.34 6.00 -0.64
C VAL A 183 1.58 6.77 0.42
N VAL A 184 1.56 6.24 1.64
CA VAL A 184 1.03 6.91 2.81
C VAL A 184 2.17 7.61 3.53
N MET A 185 2.08 8.93 3.67
CA MET A 185 3.03 9.72 4.45
C MET A 185 2.53 9.82 5.87
N GLY A 186 3.32 9.33 6.81
CA GLY A 186 3.04 9.36 8.25
C GLY A 186 3.82 10.45 8.98
N ASP A 187 3.35 10.74 10.19
CA ASP A 187 3.92 11.69 11.14
C ASP A 187 3.86 11.04 12.53
N ILE A 188 4.94 11.09 13.28
CA ILE A 188 5.00 10.63 14.67
C ILE A 188 5.36 11.77 15.64
N ASN A 189 5.47 13.01 15.16
CA ASN A 189 5.75 14.16 16.00
C ASN A 189 4.50 14.57 16.80
N GLY A 190 4.32 13.99 17.98
CA GLY A 190 3.21 14.28 18.87
C GLY A 190 3.09 13.29 20.02
N ASP A 191 2.38 13.69 21.08
CA ASP A 191 2.16 12.88 22.26
C ASP A 191 1.38 11.59 21.91
N GLY A 192 1.85 10.46 22.42
CA GLY A 192 1.25 9.16 22.19
C GLY A 192 1.52 8.55 20.81
N LEU A 193 2.34 9.20 19.98
CA LEU A 193 2.83 8.68 18.70
C LEU A 193 4.26 8.14 18.85
N GLY A 194 4.71 7.35 17.87
CA GLY A 194 5.99 6.63 17.90
C GLY A 194 5.81 5.20 18.37
N LEU A 195 6.87 4.56 18.86
CA LEU A 195 6.78 3.19 19.34
C LEU A 195 5.77 3.06 20.49
N THR A 196 4.95 2.04 20.45
CA THR A 196 3.92 1.82 21.50
C THR A 196 4.55 1.50 22.85
N THR A 197 5.75 0.94 22.86
CA THR A 197 6.56 0.63 24.05
C THR A 197 6.95 1.88 24.85
N TRP A 198 7.08 3.03 24.20
CA TRP A 198 7.41 4.31 24.89
C TRP A 198 6.27 4.80 25.79
N TRP A 199 5.04 4.36 25.52
CA TRP A 199 3.82 4.82 26.19
C TRP A 199 3.17 3.74 27.06
N ALA A 200 3.83 2.57 27.19
CA ALA A 200 3.40 1.50 28.08
C ALA A 200 3.91 1.79 29.50
N GLY A 201 3.15 2.58 30.25
CA GLY A 201 3.35 2.88 31.66
C GLY A 201 2.22 2.29 32.52
#